data_fe668432b8d76279da8e55d03a3c28d3
#
_entry.id   fe668432b8d76279da8e55d03a3c28d3
#
_cell.length_a   1.000
_cell.length_b   1.000
_cell.length_c   1.000
_cell.angle_alpha   90.00
_cell.angle_beta   90.00
_cell.angle_gamma   90.00
#
_symmetry.space_group_name_H-M   'P 1'
#
loop_
_entity.id
_entity.type
_entity.pdbx_description
1 polymer ?
#
loop_
_entity_poly.entity_id
_entity_poly.type
_entity_poly.pdbx_seq_one_letter_code
_entity_poly.pdbx_strand_id
1 'polypeptide(L)'
;MGKLYNNSLSFVNDWKEPTNDDIIKCRLESKKISVVIPVYHPRYLKEVLMHLSKLEFIYEVITVFDSHDDNSNLIIDDYKFKLLIVQHDKNRNAPAANNTGATYATGDIILFLDQDMILSPKFISNALNLLYANQYKGLVVGFRDTVNYENVPDLLNWKESSYSNDWRIKTLISDEYLDLTVSNCGTSSNNCNIGKILEIYKQSNKFRNLGIKKESTIGFWDLACMVISHTLAIPRQEFIDIGGFPEWIIGWGGEDIALGFLAVSKHLFVIPVEVGSYHIKHDPHSGSEEKKWQEMRENLKKYKSWTLSIDEFQPIAENVIKKRAKILFDSSKNKFYE
;
A
#
# COMPACT_ATOMS: atom_id res chain seq x y z
N MET A 1 10.19 13.96 -22.31
CA MET A 1 10.24 13.40 -20.95
C MET A 1 9.26 14.16 -20.10
N GLY A 2 8.34 13.51 -19.46
CA GLY A 2 7.25 14.15 -18.73
C GLY A 2 7.73 14.98 -17.54
N LYS A 3 6.97 15.99 -17.16
CA LYS A 3 7.26 16.88 -16.04
C LYS A 3 7.32 16.14 -14.70
N LEU A 4 6.37 15.23 -14.47
CA LEU A 4 6.34 14.41 -13.24
C LEU A 4 7.56 13.50 -13.14
N TYR A 5 7.99 12.91 -14.26
CA TYR A 5 9.20 12.10 -14.30
C TYR A 5 10.43 12.90 -13.86
N ASN A 6 10.59 14.12 -14.36
CA ASN A 6 11.69 15.00 -13.95
C ASN A 6 11.60 15.38 -12.48
N ASN A 7 10.39 15.63 -11.94
CA ASN A 7 10.19 15.90 -10.52
C ASN A 7 10.61 14.70 -9.66
N SER A 8 10.26 13.49 -10.08
CA SER A 8 10.64 12.27 -9.35
C SER A 8 12.16 12.09 -9.27
N LEU A 9 12.88 12.41 -10.35
CA LEU A 9 14.34 12.31 -10.40
C LEU A 9 15.08 13.34 -9.53
N SER A 10 14.44 14.46 -9.21
CA SER A 10 15.01 15.55 -8.41
C SER A 10 14.72 15.43 -6.92
N PHE A 11 13.82 14.53 -6.53
CA PHE A 11 13.37 14.39 -5.15
C PHE A 11 14.43 13.72 -4.27
N VAL A 12 14.62 14.25 -3.06
CA VAL A 12 15.46 13.67 -2.01
C VAL A 12 14.56 13.20 -0.88
N ASN A 13 14.62 11.91 -0.56
CA ASN A 13 13.76 11.28 0.45
C ASN A 13 14.35 11.46 1.86
N ASP A 14 14.43 12.72 2.33
CA ASP A 14 15.02 13.08 3.63
C ASP A 14 13.95 13.29 4.71
N TRP A 15 13.19 12.25 5.01
CA TRP A 15 12.18 12.24 6.06
C TRP A 15 12.79 12.21 7.47
N LYS A 16 12.04 12.66 8.47
CA LYS A 16 12.47 12.80 9.87
C LYS A 16 11.85 11.72 10.75
N GLU A 17 12.65 11.27 11.73
CA GLU A 17 12.14 10.46 12.83
C GLU A 17 11.30 11.32 13.79
N PRO A 18 10.21 10.77 14.37
CA PRO A 18 9.42 11.49 15.36
C PRO A 18 10.22 11.69 16.66
N THR A 19 10.15 12.89 17.19
CA THR A 19 10.63 13.20 18.55
C THR A 19 9.54 12.79 19.57
N ASN A 20 9.91 12.75 20.87
CA ASN A 20 8.92 12.51 21.93
C ASN A 20 7.81 13.59 21.94
N ASP A 21 8.15 14.83 21.62
CA ASP A 21 7.20 15.95 21.51
C ASP A 21 6.25 15.74 20.32
N ASP A 22 6.74 15.29 19.18
CA ASP A 22 5.92 14.93 18.03
C ASP A 22 4.92 13.80 18.36
N ILE A 23 5.36 12.78 19.10
CA ILE A 23 4.50 11.67 19.51
C ILE A 23 3.35 12.16 20.41
N ILE A 24 3.66 13.04 21.38
CA ILE A 24 2.64 13.61 22.27
C ILE A 24 1.64 14.46 21.47
N LYS A 25 2.12 15.36 20.61
CA LYS A 25 1.28 16.23 19.81
C LYS A 25 0.43 15.46 18.80
N CYS A 26 1.00 14.44 18.15
CA CYS A 26 0.28 13.57 17.23
C CYS A 26 -0.93 12.90 17.90
N ARG A 27 -0.78 12.40 19.13
CA ARG A 27 -1.89 11.83 19.89
C ARG A 27 -3.01 12.85 20.18
N LEU A 28 -2.65 14.10 20.43
CA LEU A 28 -3.61 15.18 20.68
C LEU A 28 -4.42 15.58 19.44
N GLU A 29 -3.84 15.44 18.24
CA GLU A 29 -4.55 15.71 16.99
C GLU A 29 -5.64 14.68 16.68
N SER A 30 -5.54 13.47 17.23
CA SER A 30 -6.56 12.40 17.10
C SER A 30 -7.00 12.14 15.67
N LYS A 31 -6.05 12.05 14.73
CA LYS A 31 -6.33 11.76 13.32
C LYS A 31 -7.07 10.45 13.15
N LYS A 32 -8.10 10.47 12.32
CA LYS A 32 -8.94 9.31 12.01
C LYS A 32 -8.34 8.48 10.89
N ILE A 33 -8.30 7.17 11.08
CA ILE A 33 -7.81 6.23 10.07
C ILE A 33 -8.97 5.48 9.44
N SER A 34 -9.05 5.52 8.12
CA SER A 34 -9.90 4.65 7.31
C SER A 34 -9.06 3.52 6.75
N VAL A 35 -9.38 2.28 7.10
CA VAL A 35 -8.76 1.10 6.49
C VAL A 35 -9.54 0.73 5.23
N VAL A 36 -8.85 0.59 4.10
CA VAL A 36 -9.42 0.19 2.81
C VAL A 36 -8.93 -1.22 2.48
N ILE A 37 -9.86 -2.14 2.26
CA ILE A 37 -9.58 -3.54 1.96
C ILE A 37 -10.24 -3.90 0.62
N PRO A 38 -9.46 -4.07 -0.47
CA PRO A 38 -9.98 -4.64 -1.71
C PRO A 38 -10.26 -6.13 -1.50
N VAL A 39 -11.43 -6.60 -1.95
CA VAL A 39 -11.88 -7.98 -1.74
C VAL A 39 -12.20 -8.63 -3.08
N TYR A 40 -11.49 -9.72 -3.35
CA TYR A 40 -11.77 -10.59 -4.48
C TYR A 40 -11.68 -12.04 -4.01
N HIS A 41 -12.79 -12.78 -4.05
CA HIS A 41 -12.92 -14.11 -3.45
C HIS A 41 -12.47 -14.13 -1.98
N PRO A 42 -13.29 -13.62 -1.03
CA PRO A 42 -12.91 -13.46 0.38
C PRO A 42 -12.53 -14.80 0.99
N ARG A 43 -11.32 -14.89 1.54
CA ARG A 43 -10.79 -16.11 2.14
C ARG A 43 -10.52 -15.94 3.63
N TYR A 44 -9.87 -14.87 4.04
CA TYR A 44 -9.49 -14.59 5.44
C TYR A 44 -10.00 -13.23 5.93
N LEU A 45 -10.94 -12.65 5.21
CA LEU A 45 -11.43 -11.31 5.49
C LEU A 45 -12.04 -11.19 6.89
N LYS A 46 -12.78 -12.22 7.36
CA LYS A 46 -13.38 -12.22 8.69
C LYS A 46 -12.31 -12.17 9.78
N GLU A 47 -11.28 -12.98 9.67
CA GLU A 47 -10.13 -13.00 10.58
C GLU A 47 -9.41 -11.67 10.63
N VAL A 48 -9.21 -11.06 9.46
CA VAL A 48 -8.60 -9.71 9.34
C VAL A 48 -9.46 -8.67 10.05
N LEU A 49 -10.77 -8.65 9.83
CA LEU A 49 -11.68 -7.71 10.49
C LEU A 49 -11.75 -7.92 12.00
N MET A 50 -11.82 -9.17 12.46
CA MET A 50 -11.76 -9.50 13.88
C MET A 50 -10.44 -9.06 14.53
N HIS A 51 -9.32 -9.18 13.81
CA HIS A 51 -8.03 -8.68 14.28
C HIS A 51 -8.01 -7.17 14.36
N LEU A 52 -8.43 -6.47 13.29
CA LEU A 52 -8.51 -5.01 13.26
C LEU A 52 -9.40 -4.45 14.39
N SER A 53 -10.47 -5.15 14.76
CA SER A 53 -11.36 -4.74 15.87
C SER A 53 -10.68 -4.71 17.24
N LYS A 54 -9.50 -5.32 17.38
CA LYS A 54 -8.69 -5.31 18.61
C LYS A 54 -7.66 -4.18 18.63
N LEU A 55 -7.42 -3.55 17.48
CA LEU A 55 -6.44 -2.47 17.35
C LEU A 55 -7.04 -1.12 17.72
N GLU A 56 -6.16 -0.21 18.17
CA GLU A 56 -6.53 1.17 18.46
C GLU A 56 -6.44 2.05 17.20
N PHE A 57 -7.09 3.21 17.25
CA PHE A 57 -7.05 4.27 16.22
C PHE A 57 -7.76 3.97 14.91
N ILE A 58 -8.38 2.80 14.73
CA ILE A 58 -9.19 2.52 13.53
C ILE A 58 -10.56 3.18 13.70
N TYR A 59 -10.86 4.14 12.84
CA TYR A 59 -12.13 4.85 12.83
C TYR A 59 -13.19 4.09 12.02
N GLU A 60 -12.81 3.63 10.83
CA GLU A 60 -13.69 2.87 9.95
C GLU A 60 -12.89 1.88 9.09
N VAL A 61 -13.59 0.86 8.62
CA VAL A 61 -13.08 -0.10 7.64
C VAL A 61 -14.02 -0.11 6.45
N ILE A 62 -13.48 0.07 5.25
CA ILE A 62 -14.20 0.02 3.98
C ILE A 62 -13.74 -1.22 3.24
N THR A 63 -14.61 -2.21 3.08
CA THR A 63 -14.36 -3.38 2.25
C THR A 63 -14.98 -3.16 0.88
N VAL A 64 -14.20 -3.34 -0.19
CA VAL A 64 -14.67 -3.16 -1.56
C VAL A 64 -14.66 -4.50 -2.29
N PHE A 65 -15.84 -5.09 -2.45
CA PHE A 65 -16.01 -6.34 -3.20
C PHE A 65 -15.94 -6.06 -4.69
N ASP A 66 -14.94 -6.64 -5.33
CA ASP A 66 -14.64 -6.42 -6.76
C ASP A 66 -15.23 -7.51 -7.65
N SER A 67 -16.36 -8.08 -7.25
CA SER A 67 -17.16 -9.04 -8.04
C SER A 67 -18.57 -9.16 -7.48
N HIS A 68 -19.45 -9.83 -8.26
CA HIS A 68 -20.81 -10.14 -7.84
C HIS A 68 -20.93 -11.36 -6.90
N ASP A 69 -19.83 -12.08 -6.63
CA ASP A 69 -19.84 -13.22 -5.71
C ASP A 69 -19.93 -12.70 -4.27
N ASP A 70 -21.15 -12.38 -3.88
CA ASP A 70 -21.43 -11.70 -2.63
C ASP A 70 -21.51 -12.68 -1.45
N ASN A 71 -20.43 -12.71 -0.68
CA ASN A 71 -20.41 -13.31 0.66
C ASN A 71 -20.29 -12.23 1.75
N SER A 72 -20.71 -11.00 1.47
CA SER A 72 -20.60 -9.86 2.38
C SER A 72 -21.31 -10.10 3.72
N ASN A 73 -22.41 -10.85 3.73
CA ASN A 73 -23.16 -11.21 4.93
C ASN A 73 -22.33 -12.05 5.93
N LEU A 74 -21.31 -12.78 5.46
CA LEU A 74 -20.48 -13.63 6.30
C LEU A 74 -19.47 -12.85 7.16
N ILE A 75 -19.28 -11.56 6.87
CA ILE A 75 -18.29 -10.71 7.53
C ILE A 75 -18.91 -9.68 8.48
N ILE A 76 -20.24 -9.62 8.56
CA ILE A 76 -20.94 -8.68 9.44
C ILE A 76 -20.92 -9.22 10.86
N ASP A 77 -20.35 -8.41 11.77
CA ASP A 77 -20.21 -8.70 13.19
C ASP A 77 -20.20 -7.39 13.98
N ASP A 78 -20.19 -7.44 15.29
CA ASP A 78 -20.11 -6.26 16.16
C ASP A 78 -18.64 -5.83 16.33
N TYR A 79 -18.13 -5.08 15.35
CA TYR A 79 -16.77 -4.53 15.37
C TYR A 79 -16.71 -3.18 16.10
N LYS A 80 -15.56 -2.85 16.68
CA LYS A 80 -15.33 -1.56 17.36
C LYS A 80 -15.21 -0.37 16.42
N PHE A 81 -15.12 -0.60 15.12
CA PHE A 81 -15.04 0.42 14.07
C PHE A 81 -16.32 0.42 13.23
N LYS A 82 -16.55 1.51 12.52
CA LYS A 82 -17.61 1.58 11.51
C LYS A 82 -17.20 0.69 10.32
N LEU A 83 -18.03 -0.30 9.96
CA LEU A 83 -17.86 -1.12 8.76
C LEU A 83 -18.73 -0.58 7.62
N LEU A 84 -18.10 -0.34 6.46
CA LEU A 84 -18.77 -0.02 5.22
C LEU A 84 -18.44 -1.09 4.17
N ILE A 85 -19.46 -1.75 3.65
CA ILE A 85 -19.33 -2.74 2.58
C ILE A 85 -19.79 -2.11 1.28
N VAL A 86 -18.88 -2.06 0.31
CA VAL A 86 -19.12 -1.50 -1.03
C VAL A 86 -18.89 -2.61 -2.07
N GLN A 87 -19.68 -2.64 -3.11
CA GLN A 87 -19.56 -3.62 -4.18
C GLN A 87 -19.50 -2.94 -5.55
N HIS A 88 -18.57 -3.37 -6.39
CA HIS A 88 -18.53 -2.99 -7.79
C HIS A 88 -19.60 -3.71 -8.61
N ASP A 89 -20.06 -3.07 -9.69
CA ASP A 89 -20.98 -3.64 -10.68
C ASP A 89 -20.36 -4.81 -11.46
N LYS A 90 -19.03 -4.89 -11.52
CA LYS A 90 -18.25 -5.96 -12.15
C LYS A 90 -16.83 -5.93 -11.60
N ASN A 91 -16.03 -6.98 -11.87
CA ASN A 91 -14.60 -6.97 -11.56
C ASN A 91 -13.88 -5.83 -12.31
N ARG A 92 -13.15 -5.00 -11.56
CA ARG A 92 -12.42 -3.82 -12.03
C ARG A 92 -10.96 -3.81 -11.63
N ASN A 93 -10.49 -4.89 -10.99
CA ASN A 93 -9.16 -5.10 -10.41
C ASN A 93 -8.83 -4.26 -9.16
N ALA A 94 -7.79 -4.66 -8.46
CA ALA A 94 -7.37 -4.07 -7.19
C ALA A 94 -7.14 -2.54 -7.23
N PRO A 95 -6.52 -1.94 -8.26
CA PRO A 95 -6.40 -0.48 -8.38
C PRO A 95 -7.75 0.24 -8.26
N ALA A 96 -8.76 -0.25 -8.97
CA ALA A 96 -10.09 0.35 -8.95
C ALA A 96 -10.79 0.12 -7.60
N ALA A 97 -10.61 -1.03 -6.98
CA ALA A 97 -11.19 -1.31 -5.66
C ALA A 97 -10.57 -0.41 -4.58
N ASN A 98 -9.26 -0.23 -4.59
CA ASN A 98 -8.55 0.68 -3.69
C ASN A 98 -9.00 2.14 -3.87
N ASN A 99 -9.10 2.62 -5.12
CA ASN A 99 -9.59 3.97 -5.41
C ASN A 99 -11.04 4.17 -4.96
N THR A 100 -11.87 3.14 -5.14
CA THR A 100 -13.25 3.17 -4.67
C THR A 100 -13.31 3.25 -3.16
N GLY A 101 -12.56 2.42 -2.44
CA GLY A 101 -12.48 2.48 -0.98
C GLY A 101 -12.00 3.84 -0.47
N ALA A 102 -10.96 4.39 -1.07
CA ALA A 102 -10.44 5.72 -0.75
C ALA A 102 -11.48 6.85 -0.97
N THR A 103 -12.32 6.69 -1.98
CA THR A 103 -13.41 7.65 -2.28
C THR A 103 -14.53 7.62 -1.24
N TYR A 104 -14.80 6.44 -0.66
CA TYR A 104 -15.78 6.29 0.43
C TYR A 104 -15.17 6.57 1.82
N ALA A 105 -13.85 6.56 1.95
CA ALA A 105 -13.15 6.87 3.20
C ALA A 105 -13.45 8.31 3.67
N THR A 106 -13.65 8.48 4.98
CA THR A 106 -13.93 9.78 5.62
C THR A 106 -12.88 10.18 6.64
N GLY A 107 -11.92 9.28 6.94
CA GLY A 107 -10.78 9.57 7.80
C GLY A 107 -9.73 10.46 7.15
N ASP A 108 -8.84 10.98 7.98
CA ASP A 108 -7.73 11.85 7.53
C ASP A 108 -6.63 11.06 6.82
N ILE A 109 -6.42 9.83 7.27
CA ILE A 109 -5.39 8.91 6.76
C ILE A 109 -6.09 7.67 6.20
N ILE A 110 -5.64 7.21 5.04
CA ILE A 110 -6.03 5.92 4.49
C ILE A 110 -4.94 4.91 4.80
N LEU A 111 -5.34 3.76 5.32
CA LEU A 111 -4.52 2.57 5.43
C LEU A 111 -5.03 1.54 4.42
N PHE A 112 -4.28 1.30 3.36
CA PHE A 112 -4.53 0.18 2.45
C PHE A 112 -4.01 -1.11 3.09
N LEU A 113 -4.82 -2.15 3.05
CA LEU A 113 -4.53 -3.46 3.62
C LEU A 113 -5.16 -4.56 2.76
N ASP A 114 -4.40 -5.59 2.39
CA ASP A 114 -4.98 -6.71 1.66
C ASP A 114 -5.86 -7.58 2.58
N GLN A 115 -6.83 -8.29 1.98
CA GLN A 115 -7.84 -9.09 2.70
C GLN A 115 -7.29 -10.30 3.48
N ASP A 116 -6.01 -10.59 3.32
CA ASP A 116 -5.28 -11.72 3.90
C ASP A 116 -4.07 -11.27 4.73
N MET A 117 -4.09 -10.01 5.17
CA MET A 117 -3.00 -9.41 5.94
C MET A 117 -3.39 -9.18 7.40
N ILE A 118 -2.59 -9.71 8.31
CA ILE A 118 -2.69 -9.43 9.75
C ILE A 118 -1.75 -8.28 10.10
N LEU A 119 -2.33 -7.14 10.43
CA LEU A 119 -1.59 -5.90 10.69
C LEU A 119 -0.87 -5.95 12.05
N SER A 120 0.36 -5.47 12.12
CA SER A 120 1.04 -5.27 13.40
C SER A 120 0.30 -4.26 14.28
N PRO A 121 0.10 -4.54 15.57
CA PRO A 121 -0.48 -3.56 16.50
C PRO A 121 0.29 -2.25 16.58
N LYS A 122 1.60 -2.27 16.29
CA LYS A 122 2.48 -1.08 16.33
C LYS A 122 2.47 -0.29 15.02
N PHE A 123 1.99 -0.86 13.90
CA PHE A 123 2.07 -0.19 12.59
C PHE A 123 1.33 1.14 12.58
N ILE A 124 0.10 1.16 13.08
CA ILE A 124 -0.76 2.35 13.05
C ILE A 124 -0.12 3.51 13.82
N SER A 125 0.32 3.25 15.06
CA SER A 125 0.95 4.29 15.88
C SER A 125 2.25 4.80 15.28
N ASN A 126 3.08 3.91 14.73
CA ASN A 126 4.30 4.28 14.04
C ASN A 126 4.01 5.13 12.79
N ALA A 127 3.03 4.71 11.98
CA ALA A 127 2.64 5.46 10.79
C ALA A 127 2.14 6.86 11.11
N LEU A 128 1.26 6.99 12.11
CA LEU A 128 0.75 8.29 12.56
C LEU A 128 1.88 9.22 13.04
N ASN A 129 2.78 8.72 13.89
CA ASN A 129 3.89 9.50 14.42
C ASN A 129 4.85 9.96 13.31
N LEU A 130 5.17 9.08 12.37
CA LEU A 130 6.03 9.39 11.23
C LEU A 130 5.39 10.41 10.28
N LEU A 131 4.11 10.22 9.96
CA LEU A 131 3.38 11.18 9.14
C LEU A 131 3.30 12.56 9.81
N TYR A 132 3.03 12.59 11.12
CA TYR A 132 3.02 13.83 11.90
C TYR A 132 4.38 14.54 11.85
N ALA A 133 5.48 13.86 12.18
CA ALA A 133 6.84 14.42 12.17
C ALA A 133 7.25 14.98 10.80
N ASN A 134 6.64 14.47 9.73
CA ASN A 134 6.87 14.89 8.35
C ASN A 134 5.70 15.74 7.78
N GLN A 135 4.91 16.38 8.66
CA GLN A 135 3.83 17.31 8.28
C GLN A 135 2.80 16.69 7.31
N TYR A 136 2.55 15.39 7.45
CA TYR A 136 1.68 14.61 6.57
C TYR A 136 2.08 14.65 5.07
N LYS A 137 3.36 14.92 4.77
CA LYS A 137 3.93 14.95 3.41
C LYS A 137 4.68 13.65 3.09
N GLY A 138 4.01 12.51 3.28
CA GLY A 138 4.61 11.22 3.05
C GLY A 138 3.60 10.08 3.04
N LEU A 139 4.13 8.91 2.77
CA LEU A 139 3.44 7.64 2.93
C LEU A 139 4.33 6.67 3.71
N VAL A 140 3.72 5.85 4.54
CA VAL A 140 4.41 4.86 5.37
C VAL A 140 4.11 3.47 4.83
N VAL A 141 5.17 2.73 4.52
CA VAL A 141 5.08 1.37 3.98
C VAL A 141 5.60 0.36 4.99
N GLY A 142 4.79 -0.65 5.30
CA GLY A 142 5.18 -1.76 6.17
C GLY A 142 5.82 -2.90 5.38
N PHE A 143 6.79 -3.59 5.96
CA PHE A 143 7.24 -4.87 5.46
C PHE A 143 6.26 -5.98 5.84
N ARG A 144 6.29 -7.09 5.12
CA ARG A 144 5.48 -8.26 5.43
C ARG A 144 6.33 -9.51 5.63
N ASP A 145 5.86 -10.41 6.47
CA ASP A 145 6.30 -11.79 6.48
C ASP A 145 5.12 -12.70 6.11
N THR A 146 5.36 -13.99 5.98
CA THR A 146 4.34 -14.96 5.59
C THR A 146 4.11 -15.93 6.75
N VAL A 147 2.85 -16.20 7.06
CA VAL A 147 2.45 -17.09 8.15
C VAL A 147 1.44 -18.12 7.63
N ASN A 148 1.50 -19.35 8.14
CA ASN A 148 0.46 -20.33 7.89
C ASN A 148 -0.80 -19.98 8.71
N TYR A 149 -1.97 -20.35 8.19
CA TYR A 149 -3.25 -20.03 8.82
C TYR A 149 -3.38 -20.53 10.27
N GLU A 150 -2.90 -21.72 10.56
CA GLU A 150 -2.92 -22.31 11.90
C GLU A 150 -2.17 -21.48 12.95
N ASN A 151 -1.26 -20.64 12.55
CA ASN A 151 -0.49 -19.75 13.42
C ASN A 151 -1.13 -18.37 13.61
N VAL A 152 -2.22 -18.06 12.91
CA VAL A 152 -2.92 -16.77 13.01
C VAL A 152 -3.43 -16.49 14.43
N PRO A 153 -3.99 -17.47 15.20
CA PRO A 153 -4.41 -17.25 16.58
C PRO A 153 -3.30 -16.78 17.51
N ASP A 154 -2.06 -17.21 17.27
CA ASP A 154 -0.89 -16.85 18.09
C ASP A 154 -0.37 -15.44 17.77
N LEU A 155 -0.81 -14.82 16.67
CA LEU A 155 -0.42 -13.47 16.27
C LEU A 155 -1.00 -12.37 17.17
N LEU A 156 -1.92 -12.70 18.07
CA LEU A 156 -2.31 -11.81 19.17
C LEU A 156 -1.12 -11.51 20.10
N ASN A 157 -0.14 -12.44 20.15
CA ASN A 157 1.15 -12.27 20.79
C ASN A 157 2.18 -11.96 19.71
N TRP A 158 2.08 -10.78 19.10
CA TRP A 158 2.94 -10.36 18.00
C TRP A 158 4.41 -10.61 18.30
N LYS A 159 5.04 -11.48 17.53
CA LYS A 159 6.48 -11.70 17.56
C LYS A 159 7.13 -10.85 16.48
N GLU A 160 8.21 -10.18 16.83
CA GLU A 160 9.00 -9.47 15.83
C GLU A 160 9.53 -10.49 14.82
N SER A 161 9.37 -10.16 13.53
CA SER A 161 9.88 -10.95 12.41
C SER A 161 11.07 -10.26 11.78
N SER A 162 11.91 -11.03 11.11
CA SER A 162 12.97 -10.48 10.26
C SER A 162 12.45 -9.95 8.93
N TYR A 163 11.16 -10.21 8.62
CA TYR A 163 10.53 -9.91 7.33
C TYR A 163 11.32 -10.43 6.12
N SER A 164 12.12 -11.47 6.35
CA SER A 164 13.02 -12.06 5.33
C SER A 164 12.29 -12.61 4.09
N ASN A 165 10.98 -12.84 4.21
CA ASN A 165 10.11 -13.24 3.09
C ASN A 165 9.56 -12.08 2.28
N ASP A 166 9.72 -10.84 2.73
CA ASP A 166 9.39 -9.68 1.92
C ASP A 166 10.38 -9.58 0.75
N TRP A 167 9.89 -9.46 -0.47
CA TRP A 167 10.74 -9.41 -1.65
C TRP A 167 11.70 -8.21 -1.63
N ARG A 168 11.31 -7.10 -1.00
CA ARG A 168 12.15 -5.92 -0.84
C ARG A 168 13.37 -6.23 0.02
N ILE A 169 13.17 -6.99 1.11
CA ILE A 169 14.26 -7.45 1.99
C ILE A 169 15.10 -8.53 1.27
N LYS A 170 14.48 -9.50 0.62
CA LYS A 170 15.20 -10.53 -0.15
C LYS A 170 16.10 -9.92 -1.20
N THR A 171 15.59 -8.92 -1.90
CA THR A 171 16.34 -8.21 -2.93
C THR A 171 17.52 -7.43 -2.36
N LEU A 172 17.39 -6.87 -1.15
CA LEU A 172 18.49 -6.20 -0.46
C LEU A 172 19.59 -7.17 -0.01
N ILE A 173 19.27 -8.46 0.11
CA ILE A 173 20.21 -9.47 0.64
C ILE A 173 20.89 -10.27 -0.47
N SER A 174 20.32 -10.38 -1.65
CA SER A 174 20.79 -11.29 -2.72
C SER A 174 21.28 -10.55 -3.96
N ASP A 175 22.57 -10.73 -4.28
CA ASP A 175 23.15 -10.18 -5.51
C ASP A 175 22.52 -10.75 -6.78
N GLU A 176 21.96 -11.96 -6.72
CA GLU A 176 21.27 -12.60 -7.86
C GLU A 176 19.98 -11.88 -8.25
N TYR A 177 19.34 -11.19 -7.32
CA TYR A 177 18.13 -10.41 -7.59
C TYR A 177 18.39 -9.06 -8.26
N LEU A 178 19.62 -8.56 -8.19
CA LEU A 178 19.96 -7.26 -8.74
C LEU A 178 19.69 -7.18 -10.25
N ASP A 179 20.21 -8.15 -11.00
CA ASP A 179 20.07 -8.17 -12.45
C ASP A 179 18.62 -8.41 -12.88
N LEU A 180 17.90 -9.27 -12.19
CA LEU A 180 16.49 -9.57 -12.48
C LEU A 180 15.58 -8.38 -12.20
N THR A 181 15.83 -7.67 -11.12
CA THR A 181 14.99 -6.55 -10.69
C THR A 181 15.28 -5.27 -11.44
N VAL A 182 16.53 -4.99 -11.73
CA VAL A 182 16.92 -3.89 -12.62
C VAL A 182 16.36 -4.10 -14.03
N SER A 183 16.40 -5.32 -14.56
CA SER A 183 15.80 -5.63 -15.86
C SER A 183 14.28 -5.54 -15.86
N ASN A 184 13.61 -5.95 -14.79
CA ASN A 184 12.15 -5.89 -14.65
C ASN A 184 11.61 -4.48 -14.51
N CYS A 185 12.32 -3.59 -13.83
CA CYS A 185 11.96 -2.17 -13.75
C CYS A 185 12.47 -1.34 -14.94
N GLY A 186 13.15 -1.95 -15.88
CA GLY A 186 13.58 -1.31 -17.13
C GLY A 186 14.73 -0.33 -16.98
N THR A 187 15.53 -0.46 -15.94
CA THR A 187 16.72 0.37 -15.72
C THR A 187 18.01 -0.35 -16.06
N SER A 188 18.93 0.39 -16.60
CA SER A 188 20.26 -0.07 -16.99
C SER A 188 21.35 0.28 -15.97
N SER A 189 21.00 0.54 -14.70
CA SER A 189 22.04 0.93 -13.75
C SER A 189 22.72 -0.28 -13.13
N ASN A 190 23.77 -0.74 -13.75
CA ASN A 190 24.67 -1.79 -13.24
C ASN A 190 25.48 -1.36 -12.00
N ASN A 191 25.13 -0.26 -11.35
CA ASN A 191 25.93 0.34 -10.27
C ASN A 191 25.26 0.29 -8.89
N CYS A 192 24.20 -0.44 -8.72
CA CYS A 192 23.61 -0.62 -7.40
C CYS A 192 24.35 -1.70 -6.62
N ASN A 193 25.18 -1.29 -5.68
CA ASN A 193 25.83 -2.20 -4.74
C ASN A 193 24.85 -2.55 -3.61
N ILE A 194 24.23 -3.73 -3.68
CA ILE A 194 23.26 -4.22 -2.71
C ILE A 194 23.81 -4.23 -1.29
N GLY A 195 25.06 -4.66 -1.11
CA GLY A 195 25.70 -4.66 0.20
C GLY A 195 25.72 -3.28 0.82
N LYS A 196 26.01 -2.24 0.03
CA LYS A 196 25.99 -0.85 0.47
C LYS A 196 24.58 -0.35 0.79
N ILE A 197 23.58 -0.75 0.03
CA ILE A 197 22.17 -0.43 0.26
C ILE A 197 21.68 -1.06 1.56
N LEU A 198 21.98 -2.34 1.75
CA LEU A 198 21.65 -3.06 2.97
C LEU A 198 22.35 -2.45 4.20
N GLU A 199 23.60 -2.04 4.04
CA GLU A 199 24.35 -1.35 5.09
C GLU A 199 23.70 0.00 5.44
N ILE A 200 23.33 0.79 4.45
CA ILE A 200 22.60 2.05 4.65
C ILE A 200 21.28 1.79 5.37
N TYR A 201 20.52 0.79 4.96
CA TYR A 201 19.28 0.41 5.60
C TYR A 201 19.46 -0.04 7.05
N LYS A 202 20.43 -0.92 7.32
CA LYS A 202 20.73 -1.40 8.69
C LYS A 202 21.25 -0.32 9.61
N GLN A 203 22.15 0.56 9.11
CA GLN A 203 22.79 1.59 9.91
C GLN A 203 21.90 2.80 10.15
N SER A 204 21.17 3.22 9.14
CA SER A 204 20.34 4.42 9.20
C SER A 204 18.87 4.14 9.46
N ASN A 205 18.46 2.87 9.40
CA ASN A 205 17.06 2.47 9.47
C ASN A 205 16.20 3.22 8.43
N LYS A 206 16.76 3.56 7.26
CA LYS A 206 16.15 4.56 6.38
C LYS A 206 16.51 4.36 4.93
N PHE A 207 15.49 4.19 4.11
CA PHE A 207 15.62 4.32 2.67
C PHE A 207 15.79 5.78 2.19
N ARG A 208 15.79 6.75 3.10
CA ARG A 208 15.91 8.17 2.75
C ARG A 208 17.14 8.52 1.91
N ASN A 209 18.22 7.76 2.08
CA ASN A 209 19.45 7.95 1.30
C ASN A 209 19.49 7.10 0.02
N LEU A 210 18.46 6.29 -0.23
CA LEU A 210 18.25 5.60 -1.50
C LEU A 210 17.59 6.53 -2.53
N GLY A 211 17.80 7.85 -2.37
CA GLY A 211 17.26 8.86 -3.25
C GLY A 211 17.42 8.48 -4.72
N ILE A 212 16.54 8.95 -5.53
CA ILE A 212 16.55 8.75 -6.98
C ILE A 212 17.89 9.33 -7.49
N LYS A 213 18.77 8.46 -7.97
CA LYS A 213 20.02 8.90 -8.54
C LYS A 213 19.76 9.63 -9.84
N LYS A 214 20.45 10.73 -10.09
CA LYS A 214 20.36 11.51 -11.34
C LYS A 214 20.47 10.67 -12.62
N GLU A 215 21.11 9.51 -12.52
CA GLU A 215 21.42 8.63 -13.65
C GLU A 215 20.47 7.44 -13.76
N SER A 216 19.63 7.20 -12.77
CA SER A 216 18.65 6.12 -12.80
C SER A 216 17.34 6.65 -13.34
N THR A 217 17.02 6.29 -14.53
CA THR A 217 15.64 6.15 -14.93
C THR A 217 14.99 5.17 -13.95
N ILE A 218 13.77 5.41 -13.54
CA ILE A 218 12.98 4.58 -12.63
C ILE A 218 13.48 3.14 -12.59
N GLY A 219 14.12 2.76 -11.53
CA GLY A 219 14.71 1.47 -11.30
C GLY A 219 14.15 0.79 -10.07
N PHE A 220 14.48 -0.46 -9.92
CA PHE A 220 14.06 -1.27 -8.79
C PHE A 220 14.40 -0.63 -7.43
N TRP A 221 15.45 0.15 -7.38
CA TRP A 221 15.91 0.89 -6.19
C TRP A 221 15.35 2.30 -6.11
N ASP A 222 14.48 2.68 -7.04
CA ASP A 222 13.75 3.92 -6.90
C ASP A 222 12.77 3.81 -5.74
N LEU A 223 12.58 4.91 -5.06
CA LEU A 223 11.61 5.01 -3.96
C LEU A 223 10.22 4.54 -4.37
N ALA A 224 9.84 4.76 -5.63
CA ALA A 224 8.58 4.28 -6.18
C ALA A 224 8.41 2.76 -6.05
N CYS A 225 9.48 2.00 -6.24
CA CYS A 225 9.46 0.54 -6.13
C CYS A 225 9.37 0.03 -4.69
N MET A 226 9.59 0.89 -3.71
CA MET A 226 9.42 0.55 -2.29
C MET A 226 7.95 0.59 -1.85
N VAL A 227 7.09 1.25 -2.62
CA VAL A 227 5.67 1.38 -2.31
C VAL A 227 4.96 0.09 -2.65
N ILE A 228 4.27 -0.48 -1.66
CA ILE A 228 3.41 -1.65 -1.82
C ILE A 228 2.17 -1.46 -0.95
N SER A 229 1.00 -1.66 -1.53
CA SER A 229 -0.29 -1.34 -0.91
C SER A 229 -0.79 -2.35 0.11
N HIS A 230 -0.18 -3.54 0.20
CA HIS A 230 -0.63 -4.54 1.19
C HIS A 230 -0.58 -4.04 2.65
N THR A 231 0.24 -3.03 2.96
CA THR A 231 0.30 -2.33 4.25
C THR A 231 0.89 -0.94 3.99
N LEU A 232 0.03 0.01 3.66
CA LEU A 232 0.40 1.35 3.23
C LEU A 232 -0.50 2.39 3.90
N ALA A 233 0.07 3.32 4.66
CA ALA A 233 -0.64 4.48 5.21
C ALA A 233 -0.26 5.76 4.47
N ILE A 234 -1.26 6.52 4.02
CA ILE A 234 -1.08 7.79 3.29
C ILE A 234 -2.18 8.79 3.70
N PRO A 235 -1.89 10.10 3.83
CA PRO A 235 -2.92 11.11 4.01
C PRO A 235 -3.94 11.05 2.86
N ARG A 236 -5.23 11.03 3.21
CA ARG A 236 -6.32 10.86 2.25
C ARG A 236 -6.27 11.91 1.13
N GLN A 237 -6.06 13.17 1.48
CA GLN A 237 -6.03 14.25 0.50
C GLN A 237 -4.85 14.10 -0.47
N GLU A 238 -3.67 13.73 0.04
CA GLU A 238 -2.50 13.49 -0.80
C GLU A 238 -2.74 12.35 -1.81
N PHE A 239 -3.39 11.26 -1.34
CA PHE A 239 -3.75 10.14 -2.22
C PHE A 239 -4.71 10.56 -3.34
N ILE A 240 -5.74 11.34 -3.01
CA ILE A 240 -6.71 11.84 -4.00
C ILE A 240 -6.04 12.78 -5.00
N ASP A 241 -5.22 13.70 -4.51
CA ASP A 241 -4.58 14.73 -5.33
C ASP A 241 -3.56 14.17 -6.32
N ILE A 242 -2.88 13.07 -5.96
CA ILE A 242 -1.95 12.40 -6.90
C ILE A 242 -2.66 11.50 -7.91
N GLY A 243 -3.97 11.28 -7.76
CA GLY A 243 -4.77 10.49 -8.69
C GLY A 243 -4.99 9.04 -8.29
N GLY A 244 -4.49 8.62 -7.12
CA GLY A 244 -4.63 7.25 -6.62
C GLY A 244 -3.90 6.21 -7.45
N PHE A 245 -4.39 4.99 -7.43
CA PHE A 245 -3.84 3.90 -8.25
C PHE A 245 -4.27 4.04 -9.71
N PRO A 246 -3.35 3.94 -10.68
CA PRO A 246 -3.69 3.96 -12.09
C PRO A 246 -4.52 2.74 -12.52
N GLU A 247 -5.78 2.97 -12.90
CA GLU A 247 -6.74 1.90 -13.22
C GLU A 247 -6.55 1.29 -14.62
N TRP A 248 -5.62 1.80 -15.42
CA TRP A 248 -5.23 1.17 -16.67
C TRP A 248 -4.36 -0.10 -16.47
N ILE A 249 -3.87 -0.31 -15.25
CA ILE A 249 -3.18 -1.54 -14.85
C ILE A 249 -4.22 -2.62 -14.62
N ILE A 250 -4.14 -3.70 -15.40
CA ILE A 250 -5.07 -4.82 -15.37
C ILE A 250 -4.30 -6.10 -15.06
N GLY A 251 -4.87 -6.97 -14.23
CA GLY A 251 -4.22 -8.18 -13.77
C GLY A 251 -3.28 -7.90 -12.62
N TRP A 252 -2.19 -8.65 -12.50
CA TRP A 252 -1.30 -8.61 -11.35
C TRP A 252 -0.06 -7.76 -11.59
N GLY A 253 0.24 -6.87 -10.65
CA GLY A 253 1.52 -6.17 -10.47
C GLY A 253 1.70 -4.90 -11.31
N GLY A 254 2.48 -3.98 -10.76
CA GLY A 254 2.83 -2.68 -11.34
C GLY A 254 2.02 -1.50 -10.83
N GLU A 255 0.86 -1.73 -10.19
CA GLU A 255 -0.01 -0.69 -9.62
C GLU A 255 0.66 0.07 -8.48
N ASP A 256 1.32 -0.65 -7.60
CA ASP A 256 2.05 -0.11 -6.46
C ASP A 256 3.20 0.79 -6.89
N ILE A 257 3.98 0.34 -7.87
CA ILE A 257 5.09 1.11 -8.45
C ILE A 257 4.56 2.39 -9.08
N ALA A 258 3.44 2.31 -9.79
CA ALA A 258 2.83 3.47 -10.41
C ALA A 258 2.32 4.49 -9.37
N LEU A 259 1.69 4.03 -8.28
CA LEU A 259 1.34 4.89 -7.14
C LEU A 259 2.59 5.51 -6.52
N GLY A 260 3.63 4.71 -6.31
CA GLY A 260 4.91 5.17 -5.77
C GLY A 260 5.54 6.27 -6.64
N PHE A 261 5.49 6.11 -7.96
CA PHE A 261 5.95 7.14 -8.89
C PHE A 261 5.19 8.46 -8.72
N LEU A 262 3.87 8.43 -8.64
CA LEU A 262 3.05 9.62 -8.42
C LEU A 262 3.39 10.30 -7.09
N ALA A 263 3.51 9.52 -6.01
CA ALA A 263 3.86 10.03 -4.69
C ALA A 263 5.24 10.73 -4.70
N VAL A 264 6.26 10.07 -5.25
CA VAL A 264 7.62 10.62 -5.34
C VAL A 264 7.65 11.85 -6.24
N SER A 265 6.88 11.86 -7.33
CA SER A 265 6.78 13.03 -8.22
C SER A 265 6.11 14.24 -7.56
N LYS A 266 5.25 14.01 -6.56
CA LYS A 266 4.69 15.05 -5.69
C LYS A 266 5.60 15.38 -4.52
N HIS A 267 6.77 14.79 -4.43
CA HIS A 267 7.72 14.95 -3.33
C HIS A 267 7.16 14.46 -1.97
N LEU A 268 6.32 13.43 -1.99
CA LEU A 268 5.91 12.74 -0.78
C LEU A 268 7.02 11.81 -0.32
N PHE A 269 7.37 11.87 0.95
CA PHE A 269 8.34 10.95 1.53
C PHE A 269 7.84 9.51 1.48
N VAL A 270 8.71 8.58 1.10
CA VAL A 270 8.47 7.14 1.23
C VAL A 270 9.18 6.66 2.49
N ILE A 271 8.41 6.28 3.50
CA ILE A 271 8.91 5.99 4.84
C ILE A 271 8.69 4.50 5.14
N PRO A 272 9.71 3.65 5.02
CA PRO A 272 9.56 2.24 5.37
C PRO A 272 9.63 2.04 6.88
N VAL A 273 8.83 1.10 7.37
CA VAL A 273 8.86 0.65 8.76
C VAL A 273 9.04 -0.87 8.83
N GLU A 274 9.89 -1.31 9.78
CA GLU A 274 10.14 -2.74 9.99
C GLU A 274 8.89 -3.48 10.47
N VAL A 275 8.02 -2.78 11.19
CA VAL A 275 6.79 -3.35 11.76
C VAL A 275 5.66 -3.13 10.77
N GLY A 276 5.29 -4.15 10.04
CA GLY A 276 4.23 -4.09 9.01
C GLY A 276 3.11 -5.08 9.28
N SER A 277 3.15 -6.22 8.61
CA SER A 277 2.05 -7.19 8.63
C SER A 277 2.52 -8.62 8.36
N TYR A 278 1.65 -9.59 8.63
CA TYR A 278 1.80 -10.97 8.20
C TYR A 278 0.81 -11.28 7.09
N HIS A 279 1.29 -11.82 5.99
CA HIS A 279 0.47 -12.37 4.93
C HIS A 279 0.12 -13.83 5.25
N ILE A 280 -1.17 -14.14 5.33
CA ILE A 280 -1.65 -15.51 5.52
C ILE A 280 -1.42 -16.28 4.23
N LYS A 281 -0.62 -17.36 4.32
CA LYS A 281 -0.27 -18.17 3.15
C LYS A 281 -1.51 -18.85 2.57
N HIS A 282 -1.66 -18.74 1.27
CA HIS A 282 -2.72 -19.39 0.51
C HIS A 282 -2.30 -19.67 -0.93
N ASP A 283 -3.05 -20.52 -1.60
CA ASP A 283 -2.87 -20.74 -3.03
C ASP A 283 -3.29 -19.51 -3.84
N PRO A 284 -2.66 -19.26 -4.98
CA PRO A 284 -3.05 -18.17 -5.86
C PRO A 284 -4.55 -18.22 -6.23
N HIS A 285 -5.23 -17.08 -6.21
CA HIS A 285 -6.65 -16.99 -6.55
C HIS A 285 -6.94 -17.32 -8.02
N SER A 286 -6.00 -17.05 -8.92
CA SER A 286 -6.17 -17.35 -10.35
C SER A 286 -4.83 -17.52 -11.05
N GLY A 287 -4.76 -18.54 -11.89
CA GLY A 287 -3.64 -18.75 -12.80
C GLY A 287 -2.36 -19.32 -12.16
N SER A 288 -1.37 -19.54 -12.99
CA SER A 288 -0.04 -19.96 -12.56
C SER A 288 0.85 -18.78 -12.20
N GLU A 289 1.91 -19.02 -11.44
CA GLU A 289 2.95 -18.01 -11.17
C GLU A 289 3.51 -17.42 -12.47
N GLU A 290 3.65 -18.23 -13.52
CA GLU A 290 4.12 -17.76 -14.83
C GLU A 290 3.17 -16.72 -15.44
N LYS A 291 1.85 -16.93 -15.34
CA LYS A 291 0.85 -15.97 -15.81
C LYS A 291 0.95 -14.64 -15.07
N LYS A 292 1.10 -14.67 -13.75
CA LYS A 292 1.30 -13.46 -12.94
C LYS A 292 2.52 -12.65 -13.39
N TRP A 293 3.65 -13.32 -13.58
CA TRP A 293 4.88 -12.68 -14.06
C TRP A 293 4.75 -12.14 -15.49
N GLN A 294 3.94 -12.79 -16.33
CA GLN A 294 3.63 -12.27 -17.65
C GLN A 294 2.80 -11.00 -17.58
N GLU A 295 1.74 -10.98 -16.78
CA GLU A 295 0.89 -9.78 -16.55
C GLU A 295 1.73 -8.62 -16.01
N MET A 296 2.57 -8.87 -15.00
CA MET A 296 3.49 -7.84 -14.47
C MET A 296 4.42 -7.28 -15.55
N ARG A 297 5.03 -8.14 -16.39
CA ARG A 297 5.90 -7.67 -17.49
C ARG A 297 5.16 -6.77 -18.48
N GLU A 298 3.92 -7.12 -18.82
CA GLU A 298 3.09 -6.30 -19.71
C GLU A 298 2.72 -4.94 -19.06
N ASN A 299 2.36 -4.96 -17.78
CA ASN A 299 2.07 -3.75 -17.02
C ASN A 299 3.30 -2.84 -16.91
N LEU A 300 4.48 -3.39 -16.65
CA LEU A 300 5.73 -2.62 -16.57
C LEU A 300 6.12 -1.96 -17.92
N LYS A 301 5.83 -2.61 -19.05
CA LYS A 301 6.02 -1.97 -20.37
C LYS A 301 5.13 -0.74 -20.53
N LYS A 302 3.84 -0.86 -20.17
CA LYS A 302 2.90 0.27 -20.20
C LYS A 302 3.30 1.35 -19.21
N TYR A 303 3.69 0.97 -17.99
CA TYR A 303 4.17 1.88 -16.96
C TYR A 303 5.34 2.72 -17.46
N LYS A 304 6.35 2.13 -18.09
CA LYS A 304 7.49 2.87 -18.63
C LYS A 304 7.08 3.91 -19.67
N SER A 305 6.17 3.57 -20.58
CA SER A 305 5.61 4.50 -21.54
C SER A 305 4.83 5.63 -20.87
N TRP A 306 3.99 5.28 -19.89
CA TRP A 306 3.18 6.23 -19.13
C TRP A 306 4.03 7.21 -18.35
N THR A 307 5.05 6.76 -17.58
CA THR A 307 5.92 7.63 -16.78
C THR A 307 6.71 8.64 -17.63
N LEU A 308 7.00 8.31 -18.88
CA LEU A 308 7.69 9.23 -19.80
C LEU A 308 6.76 10.25 -20.45
N SER A 309 5.45 10.01 -20.47
CA SER A 309 4.45 10.85 -21.13
C SER A 309 3.60 11.69 -20.17
N ILE A 310 3.53 11.33 -18.90
CA ILE A 310 2.70 12.04 -17.93
C ILE A 310 3.33 13.38 -17.51
N ASP A 311 2.57 14.45 -17.60
CA ASP A 311 3.03 15.81 -17.31
C ASP A 311 2.39 16.43 -16.08
N GLU A 312 1.18 16.02 -15.72
CA GLU A 312 0.41 16.60 -14.61
C GLU A 312 -0.37 15.54 -13.82
N PHE A 313 -0.56 15.81 -12.52
CA PHE A 313 -1.45 15.01 -11.70
C PHE A 313 -2.89 15.13 -12.14
N GLN A 314 -3.61 14.03 -12.11
CA GLN A 314 -5.05 13.98 -12.38
C GLN A 314 -5.74 13.49 -11.10
N PRO A 315 -6.28 14.40 -10.27
CA PRO A 315 -6.98 14.01 -9.05
C PRO A 315 -8.09 12.99 -9.28
N ILE A 316 -8.35 12.15 -8.30
CA ILE A 316 -9.42 11.17 -8.38
C ILE A 316 -10.76 11.85 -8.63
N ALA A 317 -11.45 11.42 -9.67
CA ALA A 317 -12.80 11.88 -9.99
C ALA A 317 -13.84 11.13 -9.12
N GLU A 318 -13.98 11.50 -7.86
CA GLU A 318 -14.81 10.79 -6.87
C GLU A 318 -16.24 10.53 -7.35
N ASN A 319 -16.86 11.51 -8.02
CA ASN A 319 -18.22 11.37 -8.54
C ASN A 319 -18.35 10.28 -9.62
N VAL A 320 -17.29 10.06 -10.40
CA VAL A 320 -17.25 9.00 -11.43
C VAL A 320 -17.09 7.64 -10.76
N ILE A 321 -16.21 7.57 -9.77
CA ILE A 321 -15.94 6.34 -9.03
C ILE A 321 -17.18 5.86 -8.27
N LYS A 322 -17.88 6.75 -7.57
CA LYS A 322 -19.09 6.40 -6.79
C LYS A 322 -20.22 5.82 -7.67
N LYS A 323 -20.29 6.17 -8.95
CA LYS A 323 -21.32 5.66 -9.88
C LYS A 323 -21.17 4.18 -10.26
N ARG A 324 -19.97 3.60 -10.08
CA ARG A 324 -19.66 2.21 -10.45
C ARG A 324 -19.75 1.22 -9.28
N ALA A 325 -20.10 1.73 -8.13
CA ALA A 325 -20.15 0.95 -6.90
C ALA A 325 -21.42 1.27 -6.12
N LYS A 326 -21.96 0.29 -5.43
CA LYS A 326 -23.08 0.46 -4.50
C LYS A 326 -22.65 0.11 -3.09
N ILE A 327 -23.22 0.78 -2.10
CA ILE A 327 -23.08 0.40 -0.70
C ILE A 327 -24.03 -0.79 -0.47
N LEU A 328 -23.50 -1.88 0.08
CA LEU A 328 -24.32 -3.02 0.51
C LEU A 328 -24.69 -2.90 1.98
N PHE A 329 -23.78 -2.44 2.82
CA PHE A 329 -24.00 -2.32 4.25
C PHE A 329 -23.26 -1.12 4.85
N ASP A 330 -23.90 -0.44 5.79
CA ASP A 330 -23.30 0.65 6.59
C ASP A 330 -23.66 0.41 8.06
N SER A 331 -22.67 -0.02 8.87
CA SER A 331 -22.87 -0.33 10.30
C SER A 331 -23.27 0.89 11.13
N SER A 332 -22.86 2.11 10.72
CA SER A 332 -23.24 3.33 11.43
C SER A 332 -24.72 3.63 11.34
N LYS A 333 -25.41 3.08 10.36
CA LYS A 333 -26.85 3.21 10.14
C LYS A 333 -27.59 1.91 10.42
N ASN A 334 -26.84 0.84 10.74
CA ASN A 334 -27.35 -0.53 10.85
C ASN A 334 -28.27 -0.89 9.67
N LYS A 335 -27.82 -0.56 8.45
CA LYS A 335 -28.65 -0.62 7.25
C LYS A 335 -27.99 -1.41 6.13
N PHE A 336 -28.71 -2.38 5.61
CA PHE A 336 -28.45 -2.99 4.30
C PHE A 336 -29.12 -2.15 3.21
N TYR A 337 -28.45 -2.08 2.07
CA TYR A 337 -28.95 -1.41 0.87
C TYR A 337 -29.15 -2.46 -0.22
N GLU A 338 -30.31 -2.44 -0.86
CA GLU A 338 -30.66 -3.30 -1.98
C GLU A 338 -29.93 -2.90 -3.27
#